data_795394ea70eefe23f8fd7001d08b845e
#
_entry.id   795394ea70eefe23f8fd7001d08b845e
#
_cell.length_a   1.000
_cell.length_b   1.000
_cell.length_c   1.000
_cell.angle_alpha   90.00
_cell.angle_beta   90.00
_cell.angle_gamma   90.00
#
_symmetry.space_group_name_H-M   'P 1'
#
loop_
_entity.id
_entity.type
_entity.pdbx_description
1 polymer ?
#
loop_
_entity_poly.entity_id
_entity_poly.type
_entity_poly.pdbx_seq_one_letter_code
_entity_poly.pdbx_strand_id
1 'polypeptide(L)'
;MKQSKKVLFIMLTIVIMLLVSACGNSNTASSATTKKEITIGYIPWDEAVAVTFLWKELLEEKGYKVKAVQSDVAPLFSGVAQGNIDLFLDVWMPTTHSSYMKRFGKQVDVLGTWYDQADSGLAVPDYVDVQSLADLKNKKDEFNGKIISIEPGSGINGLTKDHAMPSYGLTDWNLVESSTAAMLSELDKAIANKEPIVVTLWRPHWAFEKYNLRYLKDPKNTMNPTGPEKIQSISKKAFKEDYPEAAKWLKNFSISADQLASLESEINSAKDETKGVKNWISKNKKVTESWVK
;
A
#
# COMPACT_ATOMS: atom_id res chain seq x y z
N MET A 1 -6.84 40.43 73.91
CA MET A 1 -6.35 39.24 73.15
C MET A 1 -7.44 38.56 72.32
N LYS A 2 -8.76 38.66 72.59
CA LYS A 2 -9.80 38.01 71.75
C LYS A 2 -10.14 38.74 70.42
N GLN A 3 -9.95 40.05 70.32
CA GLN A 3 -10.24 40.82 69.10
C GLN A 3 -9.18 40.72 68.06
N SER A 4 -7.90 40.60 68.37
CA SER A 4 -6.81 40.49 67.41
C SER A 4 -6.87 39.15 66.60
N LYS A 5 -7.35 38.08 67.25
CA LYS A 5 -7.50 36.77 66.58
C LYS A 5 -8.63 36.76 65.57
N LYS A 6 -9.73 37.55 65.77
CA LYS A 6 -10.82 37.67 64.79
C LYS A 6 -10.44 38.48 63.57
N VAL A 7 -9.65 39.54 63.74
CA VAL A 7 -9.13 40.37 62.64
C VAL A 7 -8.12 39.56 61.79
N LEU A 8 -7.28 38.75 62.40
CA LEU A 8 -6.31 37.92 61.76
C LEU A 8 -7.00 36.79 60.88
N PHE A 9 -8.11 36.24 61.44
CA PHE A 9 -8.89 35.22 60.74
C PHE A 9 -9.66 35.80 59.55
N ILE A 10 -10.17 37.03 59.65
CA ILE A 10 -10.86 37.74 58.55
C ILE A 10 -9.87 38.16 57.44
N MET A 11 -8.65 38.61 57.81
CA MET A 11 -7.62 38.90 56.80
C MET A 11 -7.13 37.63 56.06
N LEU A 12 -7.01 36.50 56.75
CA LEU A 12 -6.59 35.25 56.13
C LEU A 12 -7.65 34.69 55.17
N THR A 13 -8.95 34.85 55.45
CA THR A 13 -10.05 34.47 54.55
C THR A 13 -10.14 35.35 53.31
N ILE A 14 -9.85 36.63 53.40
CA ILE A 14 -9.83 37.58 52.28
C ILE A 14 -8.65 37.28 51.35
N VAL A 15 -7.48 36.91 51.87
CA VAL A 15 -6.30 36.52 51.06
C VAL A 15 -6.53 35.20 50.34
N ILE A 16 -7.25 34.25 50.94
CA ILE A 16 -7.61 32.98 50.27
C ILE A 16 -8.64 33.20 49.16
N MET A 17 -9.60 34.12 49.29
CA MET A 17 -10.55 34.46 48.24
C MET A 17 -9.92 35.19 47.02
N LEU A 18 -8.85 35.94 47.21
CA LEU A 18 -8.12 36.61 46.14
C LEU A 18 -7.24 35.65 45.31
N LEU A 19 -6.86 34.50 45.88
CA LEU A 19 -6.06 33.48 45.17
C LEU A 19 -6.92 32.56 44.29
N VAL A 20 -8.24 32.50 44.48
CA VAL A 20 -9.16 31.68 43.67
C VAL A 20 -9.65 32.41 42.42
N SER A 21 -9.53 33.76 42.37
CA SER A 21 -9.96 34.57 41.21
C SER A 21 -8.93 34.64 40.07
N ALA A 22 -7.73 34.08 40.21
CA ALA A 22 -6.68 34.10 39.22
C ALA A 22 -6.71 32.88 38.25
N CYS A 23 -7.67 31.94 38.41
CA CYS A 23 -7.84 30.76 37.58
C CYS A 23 -9.10 30.79 36.70
N GLY A 24 -9.57 31.95 36.30
CA GLY A 24 -10.76 32.10 35.48
C GLY A 24 -10.53 32.99 34.28
N ASN A 25 -9.75 32.59 33.33
CA ASN A 25 -9.93 32.80 31.88
C ASN A 25 -8.72 32.25 31.12
N SER A 26 -8.48 30.96 31.21
CA SER A 26 -7.76 30.26 30.15
C SER A 26 -8.80 29.95 29.08
N ASN A 27 -8.91 30.79 28.09
CA ASN A 27 -9.31 30.35 26.77
C ASN A 27 -8.27 29.28 26.36
N THR A 28 -8.46 28.07 26.87
CA THR A 28 -7.87 26.90 26.28
C THR A 28 -8.55 26.73 24.92
N ALA A 29 -8.08 27.51 23.91
CA ALA A 29 -8.11 26.98 22.58
C ALA A 29 -7.48 25.59 22.73
N SER A 30 -8.30 24.55 22.67
CA SER A 30 -7.85 23.19 22.55
C SER A 30 -6.98 23.18 21.30
N SER A 31 -5.70 23.41 21.49
CA SER A 31 -4.69 23.08 20.50
C SER A 31 -4.87 21.58 20.38
N ALA A 32 -5.64 21.16 19.38
CA ALA A 32 -5.68 19.79 18.94
C ALA A 32 -4.22 19.45 18.68
N THR A 33 -3.60 18.74 19.61
CA THR A 33 -2.24 18.21 19.42
C THR A 33 -2.36 17.24 18.26
N THR A 34 -2.07 17.73 17.07
CA THR A 34 -1.98 16.91 15.85
C THR A 34 -1.07 15.74 16.20
N LYS A 35 -1.60 14.55 16.14
CA LYS A 35 -0.79 13.34 16.32
C LYS A 35 0.34 13.42 15.31
N LYS A 36 1.57 13.15 15.73
CA LYS A 36 2.75 13.24 14.87
C LYS A 36 3.29 11.89 14.42
N GLU A 37 2.76 10.79 14.93
CA GLU A 37 3.20 9.44 14.56
C GLU A 37 2.14 8.79 13.67
N ILE A 38 2.55 8.35 12.46
CA ILE A 38 1.72 7.68 11.47
C ILE A 38 2.30 6.28 11.22
N THR A 39 1.46 5.26 11.25
CA THR A 39 1.83 3.89 10.89
C THR A 39 1.27 3.57 9.52
N ILE A 40 2.14 3.29 8.54
CA ILE A 40 1.78 2.83 7.20
C ILE A 40 2.03 1.32 7.14
N GLY A 41 0.97 0.53 6.95
CA GLY A 41 1.12 -0.88 6.67
C GLY A 41 1.37 -1.12 5.18
N TYR A 42 2.18 -2.12 4.85
CA TYR A 42 2.43 -2.50 3.47
C TYR A 42 2.65 -4.01 3.32
N ILE A 43 2.42 -4.50 2.12
CA ILE A 43 2.76 -5.83 1.66
C ILE A 43 4.02 -5.68 0.80
N PRO A 44 4.94 -6.66 0.75
CA PRO A 44 6.19 -6.51 0.02
C PRO A 44 6.01 -6.67 -1.51
N TRP A 45 5.02 -6.00 -2.07
CA TRP A 45 4.83 -5.81 -3.50
C TRP A 45 5.58 -4.56 -3.96
N ASP A 46 6.16 -4.58 -5.13
CA ASP A 46 7.13 -3.56 -5.54
C ASP A 46 6.54 -2.15 -5.55
N GLU A 47 5.33 -1.96 -6.11
CA GLU A 47 4.63 -0.68 -6.11
C GLU A 47 4.20 -0.25 -4.70
N ALA A 48 3.76 -1.21 -3.86
CA ALA A 48 3.35 -0.92 -2.49
C ALA A 48 4.54 -0.47 -1.64
N VAL A 49 5.68 -1.13 -1.78
CA VAL A 49 6.95 -0.73 -1.16
C VAL A 49 7.35 0.67 -1.64
N ALA A 50 7.36 0.89 -2.96
CA ALA A 50 7.76 2.16 -3.56
C ALA A 50 6.92 3.33 -3.04
N VAL A 51 5.59 3.21 -3.07
CA VAL A 51 4.67 4.27 -2.62
C VAL A 51 4.69 4.43 -1.10
N THR A 52 4.83 3.34 -0.33
CA THR A 52 4.94 3.42 1.13
C THR A 52 6.18 4.17 1.58
N PHE A 53 7.35 3.83 1.04
CA PHE A 53 8.59 4.50 1.43
C PHE A 53 8.68 5.92 0.87
N LEU A 54 8.08 6.19 -0.31
CA LEU A 54 7.93 7.56 -0.82
C LEU A 54 7.12 8.43 0.17
N TRP A 55 5.94 7.96 0.59
CA TRP A 55 5.12 8.72 1.53
C TRP A 55 5.72 8.78 2.93
N LYS A 56 6.46 7.75 3.35
CA LYS A 56 7.24 7.82 4.60
C LYS A 56 8.19 9.02 4.56
N GLU A 57 9.03 9.14 3.54
CA GLU A 57 9.99 10.23 3.43
C GLU A 57 9.31 11.61 3.31
N LEU A 58 8.27 11.75 2.47
CA LEU A 58 7.53 13.01 2.32
C LEU A 58 6.85 13.46 3.62
N LEU A 59 6.27 12.54 4.36
CA LEU A 59 5.65 12.84 5.65
C LEU A 59 6.69 13.18 6.73
N GLU A 60 7.85 12.50 6.74
CA GLU A 60 8.94 12.79 7.66
C GLU A 60 9.56 14.17 7.39
N GLU A 61 9.68 14.60 6.12
CA GLU A 61 10.07 15.96 5.73
C GLU A 61 9.07 17.02 6.24
N LYS A 62 7.80 16.66 6.42
CA LYS A 62 6.75 17.52 7.02
C LYS A 62 6.66 17.44 8.54
N GLY A 63 7.57 16.71 9.19
CA GLY A 63 7.70 16.63 10.65
C GLY A 63 6.84 15.57 11.32
N TYR A 64 6.28 14.62 10.56
CA TYR A 64 5.67 13.42 11.10
C TYR A 64 6.75 12.39 11.43
N LYS A 65 6.46 11.52 12.41
CA LYS A 65 7.23 10.30 12.66
C LYS A 65 6.49 9.15 11.99
N VAL A 66 7.11 8.47 11.04
CA VAL A 66 6.45 7.43 10.26
C VAL A 66 7.04 6.05 10.53
N LYS A 67 6.17 5.09 10.80
CA LYS A 67 6.52 3.67 10.88
C LYS A 67 5.96 2.96 9.66
N ALA A 68 6.81 2.35 8.85
CA ALA A 68 6.42 1.39 7.83
C ALA A 68 6.40 -0.01 8.47
N VAL A 69 5.29 -0.72 8.37
CA VAL A 69 5.08 -2.04 8.99
C VAL A 69 4.67 -3.03 7.91
N GLN A 70 5.55 -3.99 7.62
CA GLN A 70 5.24 -5.08 6.73
C GLN A 70 4.23 -6.03 7.38
N SER A 71 3.26 -6.48 6.60
CA SER A 71 2.22 -7.40 7.05
C SER A 71 1.75 -8.29 5.90
N ASP A 72 1.11 -9.41 6.25
CA ASP A 72 0.33 -10.18 5.29
C ASP A 72 -0.98 -9.46 4.94
N VAL A 73 -1.61 -9.85 3.81
CA VAL A 73 -2.77 -9.14 3.24
C VAL A 73 -3.94 -9.05 4.21
N ALA A 74 -4.40 -10.17 4.76
CA ALA A 74 -5.58 -10.21 5.61
C ALA A 74 -5.37 -9.50 6.97
N PRO A 75 -4.25 -9.70 7.69
CA PRO A 75 -3.90 -8.92 8.89
C PRO A 75 -3.82 -7.43 8.62
N LEU A 76 -3.29 -7.00 7.45
CA LEU A 76 -3.16 -5.58 7.11
C LEU A 76 -4.52 -4.90 6.98
N PHE A 77 -5.45 -5.46 6.18
CA PHE A 77 -6.81 -4.92 6.08
C PHE A 77 -7.53 -4.87 7.42
N SER A 78 -7.39 -5.94 8.24
CA SER A 78 -7.93 -5.97 9.60
C SER A 78 -7.31 -4.91 10.50
N GLY A 79 -5.99 -4.71 10.40
CA GLY A 79 -5.24 -3.71 11.18
C GLY A 79 -5.71 -2.28 10.89
N VAL A 80 -5.93 -1.93 9.62
CA VAL A 80 -6.48 -0.61 9.24
C VAL A 80 -7.92 -0.46 9.73
N ALA A 81 -8.76 -1.50 9.55
CA ALA A 81 -10.16 -1.48 9.98
C ALA A 81 -10.32 -1.33 11.50
N GLN A 82 -9.38 -1.87 12.29
CA GLN A 82 -9.35 -1.76 13.75
C GLN A 82 -8.62 -0.51 14.26
N GLY A 83 -7.98 0.25 13.39
CA GLY A 83 -7.23 1.46 13.75
C GLY A 83 -5.84 1.20 14.32
N ASN A 84 -5.31 -0.02 14.25
CA ASN A 84 -3.95 -0.38 14.65
C ASN A 84 -2.90 0.04 13.62
N ILE A 85 -3.31 0.19 12.37
CA ILE A 85 -2.55 0.74 11.24
C ILE A 85 -3.31 1.96 10.75
N ASP A 86 -2.60 3.07 10.52
CA ASP A 86 -3.23 4.32 10.10
C ASP A 86 -3.58 4.35 8.62
N LEU A 87 -2.68 3.81 7.78
CA LEU A 87 -2.74 3.87 6.32
C LEU A 87 -2.36 2.53 5.68
N PHE A 88 -3.01 2.22 4.57
CA PHE A 88 -2.56 1.27 3.55
C PHE A 88 -2.74 1.92 2.18
N LEU A 89 -1.69 1.98 1.38
CA LEU A 89 -1.64 2.80 0.17
C LEU A 89 -1.90 2.02 -1.12
N ASP A 90 -2.14 0.70 -1.04
CA ASP A 90 -2.15 -0.17 -2.21
C ASP A 90 -3.38 -1.09 -2.23
N VAL A 91 -4.57 -0.49 -2.41
CA VAL A 91 -5.84 -1.22 -2.54
C VAL A 91 -6.31 -1.21 -3.98
N TRP A 92 -6.32 -2.38 -4.61
CA TRP A 92 -6.73 -2.59 -6.01
C TRP A 92 -8.24 -2.84 -6.13
N MET A 93 -8.93 -1.97 -6.84
CA MET A 93 -10.38 -2.01 -7.03
C MET A 93 -10.78 -1.82 -8.51
N PRO A 94 -11.84 -2.45 -8.98
CA PRO A 94 -12.90 -3.09 -8.19
C PRO A 94 -12.77 -4.60 -8.00
N THR A 95 -11.73 -5.25 -8.50
CA THR A 95 -11.69 -6.73 -8.61
C THR A 95 -10.78 -7.37 -7.57
N THR A 96 -9.48 -7.07 -7.61
CA THR A 96 -8.42 -7.79 -6.87
C THR A 96 -8.65 -7.81 -5.36
N HIS A 97 -8.95 -6.65 -4.74
CA HIS A 97 -9.20 -6.55 -3.30
C HIS A 97 -10.69 -6.44 -2.92
N SER A 98 -11.60 -6.79 -3.85
CA SER A 98 -13.04 -6.68 -3.62
C SER A 98 -13.53 -7.45 -2.39
N SER A 99 -13.02 -8.65 -2.15
CA SER A 99 -13.39 -9.49 -1.00
C SER A 99 -13.02 -8.81 0.33
N TYR A 100 -11.84 -8.20 0.41
CA TYR A 100 -11.39 -7.45 1.59
C TYR A 100 -12.22 -6.18 1.78
N MET A 101 -12.47 -5.42 0.71
CA MET A 101 -13.28 -4.20 0.78
C MET A 101 -14.76 -4.48 1.05
N LYS A 102 -15.30 -5.61 0.62
CA LYS A 102 -16.64 -6.08 1.02
C LYS A 102 -16.69 -6.34 2.54
N ARG A 103 -15.63 -6.90 3.12
CA ARG A 103 -15.55 -7.23 4.55
C ARG A 103 -15.26 -6.02 5.42
N PHE A 104 -14.31 -5.18 5.04
CA PHE A 104 -13.73 -4.13 5.88
C PHE A 104 -14.06 -2.70 5.42
N GLY A 105 -14.59 -2.50 4.21
CA GLY A 105 -14.77 -1.18 3.60
C GLY A 105 -15.65 -0.20 4.39
N LYS A 106 -16.56 -0.71 5.25
CA LYS A 106 -17.35 0.15 6.15
C LYS A 106 -16.56 0.70 7.34
N GLN A 107 -15.44 0.05 7.71
CA GLN A 107 -14.59 0.41 8.84
C GLN A 107 -13.38 1.26 8.44
N VAL A 108 -13.16 1.49 7.16
CA VAL A 108 -12.06 2.29 6.62
C VAL A 108 -12.57 3.47 5.82
N ASP A 109 -11.72 4.46 5.55
CA ASP A 109 -11.99 5.53 4.59
C ASP A 109 -11.09 5.38 3.38
N VAL A 110 -11.65 5.52 2.19
CA VAL A 110 -10.89 5.69 0.96
C VAL A 110 -10.45 7.16 0.91
N LEU A 111 -9.15 7.39 0.79
CA LEU A 111 -8.56 8.73 0.72
C LEU A 111 -8.51 9.25 -0.71
N GLY A 112 -7.98 8.43 -1.64
CA GLY A 112 -7.84 8.80 -3.04
C GLY A 112 -7.43 7.62 -3.91
N THR A 113 -7.49 7.83 -5.22
CA THR A 113 -6.94 6.93 -6.24
C THR A 113 -5.66 7.58 -6.76
N TRP A 114 -4.55 6.86 -6.72
CA TRP A 114 -3.28 7.40 -7.18
C TRP A 114 -2.78 6.80 -8.52
N TYR A 115 -3.38 5.67 -8.93
CA TYR A 115 -3.16 5.06 -10.24
C TYR A 115 -4.47 4.41 -10.73
N ASP A 116 -4.79 4.44 -12.02
CA ASP A 116 -6.09 4.00 -12.55
C ASP A 116 -6.02 3.11 -13.80
N GLN A 117 -4.83 2.65 -14.17
CA GLN A 117 -4.58 1.77 -15.32
C GLN A 117 -3.89 0.47 -14.90
N ALA A 118 -4.15 0.00 -13.66
CA ALA A 118 -3.55 -1.21 -13.16
C ALA A 118 -4.23 -2.45 -13.78
N ASP A 119 -3.45 -3.47 -14.07
CA ASP A 119 -3.94 -4.77 -14.51
C ASP A 119 -3.08 -5.92 -13.99
N SER A 120 -3.61 -7.12 -14.01
CA SER A 120 -2.92 -8.32 -13.59
C SER A 120 -3.10 -9.45 -14.60
N GLY A 121 -2.15 -10.39 -14.64
CA GLY A 121 -2.22 -11.48 -15.59
C GLY A 121 -1.22 -12.60 -15.31
N LEU A 122 -1.30 -13.64 -16.13
CA LEU A 122 -0.25 -14.63 -16.21
C LEU A 122 0.75 -14.21 -17.28
N ALA A 123 2.00 -14.04 -16.87
CA ALA A 123 3.09 -13.60 -17.73
C ALA A 123 4.09 -14.72 -18.02
N VAL A 124 4.67 -14.66 -19.20
CA VAL A 124 5.74 -15.54 -19.68
C VAL A 124 6.85 -14.72 -20.32
N PRO A 125 8.10 -15.20 -20.35
CA PRO A 125 9.15 -14.65 -21.18
C PRO A 125 8.80 -14.77 -22.68
N ASP A 126 9.19 -13.80 -23.50
CA ASP A 126 8.86 -13.75 -24.94
C ASP A 126 9.34 -14.95 -25.74
N TYR A 127 10.40 -15.63 -25.27
CA TYR A 127 10.92 -16.84 -25.94
C TYR A 127 10.05 -18.08 -25.73
N VAL A 128 9.04 -18.04 -24.85
CA VAL A 128 8.15 -19.16 -24.54
C VAL A 128 7.05 -19.23 -25.61
N ASP A 129 6.90 -20.38 -26.25
CA ASP A 129 5.94 -20.59 -27.35
C ASP A 129 4.53 -20.93 -26.83
N VAL A 130 3.91 -19.97 -26.13
CA VAL A 130 2.54 -20.01 -25.64
C VAL A 130 1.94 -18.62 -25.77
N GLN A 131 0.81 -18.45 -26.46
CA GLN A 131 0.23 -17.12 -26.73
C GLN A 131 -0.95 -16.75 -25.82
N SER A 132 -1.64 -17.76 -25.29
CA SER A 132 -2.89 -17.60 -24.56
C SER A 132 -2.95 -18.51 -23.36
N LEU A 133 -3.76 -18.16 -22.35
CA LEU A 133 -4.09 -19.04 -21.23
C LEU A 133 -4.72 -20.36 -21.69
N ALA A 134 -5.41 -20.34 -22.82
CA ALA A 134 -6.00 -21.56 -23.41
C ALA A 134 -4.95 -22.56 -23.89
N ASP A 135 -3.77 -22.11 -24.30
CA ASP A 135 -2.71 -22.97 -24.83
C ASP A 135 -2.03 -23.78 -23.71
N LEU A 136 -2.01 -23.25 -22.48
CA LEU A 136 -1.37 -23.88 -21.31
C LEU A 136 -1.88 -25.30 -21.07
N LYS A 137 -3.18 -25.56 -21.33
CA LYS A 137 -3.79 -26.87 -21.14
C LYS A 137 -3.01 -28.02 -21.81
N ASN A 138 -2.42 -27.74 -22.98
CA ASN A 138 -1.69 -28.74 -23.78
C ASN A 138 -0.17 -28.69 -23.55
N LYS A 139 0.29 -27.85 -22.65
CA LYS A 139 1.70 -27.58 -22.38
C LYS A 139 2.12 -27.90 -20.93
N LYS A 140 1.31 -28.69 -20.22
CA LYS A 140 1.52 -28.96 -18.80
C LYS A 140 2.92 -29.46 -18.48
N ASP A 141 3.43 -30.41 -19.25
CA ASP A 141 4.73 -31.03 -19.00
C ASP A 141 5.87 -30.01 -19.22
N GLU A 142 5.73 -29.10 -20.17
CA GLU A 142 6.70 -28.05 -20.46
C GLU A 142 6.91 -27.10 -19.27
N PHE A 143 5.85 -26.83 -18.50
CA PHE A 143 5.88 -25.97 -17.29
C PHE A 143 5.89 -26.77 -15.98
N ASN A 144 6.09 -28.08 -16.02
CA ASN A 144 5.96 -28.97 -14.85
C ASN A 144 4.61 -28.83 -14.14
N GLY A 145 3.56 -28.43 -14.86
CA GLY A 145 2.22 -28.19 -14.33
C GLY A 145 2.16 -27.11 -13.26
N LYS A 146 3.02 -26.10 -13.30
CA LYS A 146 3.14 -25.07 -12.26
C LYS A 146 2.86 -23.67 -12.82
N ILE A 147 2.14 -22.88 -12.05
CA ILE A 147 2.06 -21.42 -12.17
C ILE A 147 2.73 -20.87 -10.91
N ILE A 148 3.81 -20.11 -11.04
CA ILE A 148 4.54 -19.54 -9.91
C ILE A 148 3.87 -18.22 -9.52
N SER A 149 3.56 -18.09 -8.25
CA SER A 149 2.77 -16.96 -7.74
C SER A 149 3.36 -16.37 -6.46
N ILE A 150 2.66 -15.40 -5.92
CA ILE A 150 3.08 -14.54 -4.83
C ILE A 150 2.43 -14.93 -3.50
N GLU A 151 2.42 -14.01 -2.54
CA GLU A 151 1.97 -14.25 -1.16
C GLU A 151 0.57 -14.88 -1.09
N PRO A 152 0.35 -15.89 -0.24
CA PRO A 152 -0.97 -16.44 0.03
C PRO A 152 -1.95 -15.34 0.47
N GLY A 153 -3.17 -15.40 -0.04
CA GLY A 153 -4.21 -14.41 0.26
C GLY A 153 -4.17 -13.17 -0.63
N SER A 154 -3.20 -13.05 -1.55
CA SER A 154 -3.22 -12.01 -2.57
C SER A 154 -4.41 -12.17 -3.51
N GLY A 155 -4.97 -11.05 -3.97
CA GLY A 155 -6.13 -11.08 -4.87
C GLY A 155 -5.83 -11.75 -6.22
N ILE A 156 -4.62 -11.58 -6.76
CA ILE A 156 -4.19 -12.21 -8.01
C ILE A 156 -4.17 -13.75 -7.91
N ASN A 157 -3.85 -14.30 -6.72
CA ASN A 157 -3.93 -15.75 -6.47
C ASN A 157 -5.39 -16.22 -6.53
N GLY A 158 -6.30 -15.45 -5.92
CA GLY A 158 -7.74 -15.72 -6.00
C GLY A 158 -8.24 -15.70 -7.45
N LEU A 159 -7.92 -14.66 -8.22
CA LEU A 159 -8.29 -14.56 -9.63
C LEU A 159 -7.72 -15.73 -10.45
N THR A 160 -6.48 -16.11 -10.21
CA THR A 160 -5.85 -17.23 -10.91
C THR A 160 -6.52 -18.55 -10.56
N LYS A 161 -6.66 -18.85 -9.26
CA LYS A 161 -7.14 -20.15 -8.75
C LYS A 161 -8.64 -20.37 -8.97
N ASP A 162 -9.45 -19.34 -8.69
CA ASP A 162 -10.90 -19.47 -8.65
C ASP A 162 -11.56 -19.13 -10.00
N HIS A 163 -10.87 -18.38 -10.88
CA HIS A 163 -11.40 -17.96 -12.17
C HIS A 163 -10.58 -18.44 -13.37
N ALA A 164 -9.30 -18.12 -13.46
CA ALA A 164 -8.50 -18.47 -14.65
C ALA A 164 -8.30 -19.97 -14.81
N MET A 165 -7.78 -20.64 -13.79
CA MET A 165 -7.48 -22.08 -13.85
C MET A 165 -8.71 -22.93 -14.22
N PRO A 166 -9.89 -22.78 -13.60
CA PRO A 166 -11.07 -23.53 -13.98
C PRO A 166 -11.55 -23.20 -15.39
N SER A 167 -11.52 -21.90 -15.76
CA SER A 167 -12.02 -21.43 -17.05
C SER A 167 -11.21 -21.96 -18.23
N TYR A 168 -9.91 -22.19 -18.06
CA TYR A 168 -9.00 -22.68 -19.08
C TYR A 168 -8.65 -24.17 -18.97
N GLY A 169 -9.30 -24.88 -18.03
CA GLY A 169 -9.07 -26.32 -17.84
C GLY A 169 -7.68 -26.63 -17.28
N LEU A 170 -7.19 -25.77 -16.36
CA LEU A 170 -5.90 -25.91 -15.67
C LEU A 170 -6.08 -26.43 -14.22
N THR A 171 -7.18 -27.10 -13.93
CA THR A 171 -7.50 -27.58 -12.56
C THR A 171 -6.56 -28.65 -12.04
N ASP A 172 -5.79 -29.28 -12.91
CA ASP A 172 -4.74 -30.24 -12.57
C ASP A 172 -3.34 -29.60 -12.50
N TRP A 173 -3.24 -28.27 -12.69
CA TRP A 173 -2.03 -27.51 -12.45
C TRP A 173 -1.93 -27.08 -10.99
N ASN A 174 -0.70 -26.78 -10.56
CA ASN A 174 -0.43 -26.28 -9.22
C ASN A 174 -0.11 -24.77 -9.24
N LEU A 175 -0.92 -23.97 -8.58
CA LEU A 175 -0.55 -22.59 -8.25
C LEU A 175 0.42 -22.62 -7.06
N VAL A 176 1.68 -22.34 -7.33
CA VAL A 176 2.73 -22.33 -6.30
C VAL A 176 2.76 -20.96 -5.63
N GLU A 177 1.99 -20.84 -4.56
CA GLU A 177 1.96 -19.61 -3.77
C GLU A 177 3.23 -19.51 -2.92
N SER A 178 3.92 -18.37 -2.97
CA SER A 178 5.17 -18.12 -2.24
C SER A 178 5.28 -16.64 -1.83
N SER A 179 6.45 -16.04 -1.87
CA SER A 179 6.61 -14.60 -1.77
C SER A 179 6.89 -13.98 -3.14
N THR A 180 6.60 -12.70 -3.30
CA THR A 180 6.97 -11.92 -4.52
C THR A 180 8.47 -12.07 -4.81
N ALA A 181 9.31 -11.95 -3.81
CA ALA A 181 10.76 -12.12 -3.98
C ALA A 181 11.15 -13.55 -4.46
N ALA A 182 10.45 -14.58 -3.98
CA ALA A 182 10.70 -15.96 -4.42
C ALA A 182 10.22 -16.16 -5.87
N MET A 183 9.03 -15.66 -6.21
CA MET A 183 8.51 -15.69 -7.60
C MET A 183 9.46 -15.00 -8.57
N LEU A 184 9.94 -13.80 -8.25
CA LEU A 184 10.90 -13.05 -9.06
C LEU A 184 12.26 -13.75 -9.18
N SER A 185 12.71 -14.43 -8.12
CA SER A 185 13.94 -15.26 -8.16
C SER A 185 13.80 -16.45 -9.08
N GLU A 186 12.65 -17.14 -9.06
CA GLU A 186 12.36 -18.25 -9.98
C GLU A 186 12.28 -17.75 -11.43
N LEU A 187 11.65 -16.59 -11.65
CA LEU A 187 11.57 -15.96 -12.97
C LEU A 187 12.96 -15.60 -13.51
N ASP A 188 13.81 -14.96 -12.69
CA ASP A 188 15.19 -14.58 -13.07
C ASP A 188 16.01 -15.80 -13.46
N LYS A 189 15.93 -16.87 -12.66
CA LYS A 189 16.61 -18.14 -12.91
C LYS A 189 16.12 -18.80 -14.21
N ALA A 190 14.81 -18.87 -14.42
CA ALA A 190 14.25 -19.45 -15.63
C ALA A 190 14.67 -18.68 -16.90
N ILE A 191 14.68 -17.33 -16.82
CA ILE A 191 15.14 -16.48 -17.93
C ILE A 191 16.62 -16.71 -18.23
N ALA A 192 17.48 -16.78 -17.20
CA ALA A 192 18.91 -17.02 -17.36
C ALA A 192 19.20 -18.37 -18.05
N ASN A 193 18.38 -19.38 -17.77
CA ASN A 193 18.52 -20.73 -18.32
C ASN A 193 17.71 -20.94 -19.61
N LYS A 194 16.91 -19.98 -20.06
CA LYS A 194 15.94 -20.14 -21.15
C LYS A 194 14.90 -21.23 -20.89
N GLU A 195 14.55 -21.47 -19.63
CA GLU A 195 13.54 -22.45 -19.22
C GLU A 195 12.13 -21.84 -19.34
N PRO A 196 11.11 -22.61 -19.74
CA PRO A 196 9.74 -22.15 -19.73
C PRO A 196 9.25 -21.89 -18.32
N ILE A 197 8.63 -20.74 -18.08
CA ILE A 197 8.00 -20.37 -16.83
C ILE A 197 6.75 -19.56 -17.09
N VAL A 198 5.72 -19.74 -16.26
CA VAL A 198 4.54 -18.88 -16.19
C VAL A 198 4.39 -18.38 -14.76
N VAL A 199 4.27 -17.07 -14.62
CA VAL A 199 4.15 -16.40 -13.32
C VAL A 199 2.90 -15.54 -13.27
N THR A 200 2.35 -15.32 -12.08
CA THR A 200 1.42 -14.20 -11.86
C THR A 200 2.21 -12.91 -11.78
N LEU A 201 1.76 -11.88 -12.51
CA LEU A 201 2.41 -10.57 -12.52
C LEU A 201 1.35 -9.49 -12.75
N TRP A 202 1.70 -8.26 -12.44
CA TRP A 202 0.80 -7.11 -12.58
C TRP A 202 1.52 -5.91 -13.18
N ARG A 203 0.76 -4.93 -13.68
CA ARG A 203 1.29 -3.64 -14.11
C ARG A 203 0.61 -2.52 -13.31
N PRO A 204 1.38 -1.51 -12.90
CA PRO A 204 2.80 -1.28 -13.19
C PRO A 204 3.73 -2.20 -12.36
N HIS A 205 4.83 -2.65 -12.97
CA HIS A 205 5.88 -3.45 -12.31
C HIS A 205 7.17 -3.40 -13.14
N TRP A 206 8.31 -3.14 -12.49
CA TRP A 206 9.63 -3.01 -13.12
C TRP A 206 10.09 -4.22 -13.92
N ALA A 207 9.57 -5.42 -13.60
CA ALA A 207 9.98 -6.64 -14.27
C ALA A 207 9.68 -6.64 -15.77
N PHE A 208 8.62 -5.95 -16.22
CA PHE A 208 8.32 -5.81 -17.65
C PHE A 208 9.34 -4.94 -18.39
N GLU A 209 9.98 -4.00 -17.72
CA GLU A 209 11.05 -3.19 -18.31
C GLU A 209 12.39 -3.93 -18.31
N LYS A 210 12.68 -4.66 -17.21
CA LYS A 210 13.94 -5.39 -17.06
C LYS A 210 14.02 -6.63 -17.95
N TYR A 211 12.92 -7.34 -18.08
CA TYR A 211 12.82 -8.60 -18.83
C TYR A 211 11.86 -8.46 -20.00
N ASN A 212 12.13 -9.16 -21.09
CA ASN A 212 11.19 -9.27 -22.20
C ASN A 212 10.05 -10.21 -21.79
N LEU A 213 9.06 -9.68 -21.09
CA LEU A 213 7.87 -10.41 -20.63
C LEU A 213 6.63 -9.95 -21.39
N ARG A 214 5.70 -10.85 -21.52
CA ARG A 214 4.35 -10.53 -22.00
C ARG A 214 3.30 -11.28 -21.20
N TYR A 215 2.10 -10.71 -21.11
CA TYR A 215 0.95 -11.46 -20.64
C TYR A 215 0.52 -12.48 -21.69
N LEU A 216 0.06 -13.62 -21.23
CA LEU A 216 -0.75 -14.52 -22.02
C LEU A 216 -2.11 -13.89 -22.29
N LYS A 217 -2.61 -13.99 -23.51
CA LYS A 217 -3.96 -13.53 -23.86
C LYS A 217 -4.99 -14.24 -22.99
N ASP A 218 -5.92 -13.48 -22.44
CA ASP A 218 -7.04 -13.94 -21.60
C ASP A 218 -8.39 -13.61 -22.29
N PRO A 219 -8.79 -14.34 -23.36
CA PRO A 219 -10.01 -14.03 -24.08
C PRO A 219 -11.30 -14.20 -23.28
N LYS A 220 -11.24 -14.80 -22.07
CA LYS A 220 -12.38 -14.92 -21.16
C LYS A 220 -12.40 -13.83 -20.09
N ASN A 221 -11.42 -12.92 -20.09
CA ASN A 221 -11.27 -11.83 -19.13
C ASN A 221 -11.32 -12.30 -17.67
N THR A 222 -10.64 -13.41 -17.37
CA THR A 222 -10.67 -14.01 -16.02
C THR A 222 -9.81 -13.26 -15.01
N MET A 223 -8.75 -12.60 -15.50
CA MET A 223 -7.81 -11.87 -14.65
C MET A 223 -8.21 -10.40 -14.47
N ASN A 224 -8.89 -9.79 -15.46
CA ASN A 224 -9.35 -8.40 -15.40
C ASN A 224 -10.81 -8.29 -15.88
N PRO A 225 -11.77 -8.91 -15.16
CA PRO A 225 -13.16 -9.03 -15.63
C PRO A 225 -13.89 -7.68 -15.79
N THR A 226 -13.40 -6.65 -15.13
CA THR A 226 -13.98 -5.29 -15.16
C THR A 226 -13.12 -4.28 -15.93
N GLY A 227 -12.06 -4.74 -16.59
CA GLY A 227 -11.04 -3.89 -17.21
C GLY A 227 -9.98 -3.39 -16.20
N PRO A 228 -9.25 -2.32 -16.53
CA PRO A 228 -8.20 -1.78 -15.67
C PRO A 228 -8.70 -1.43 -14.26
N GLU A 229 -7.86 -1.66 -13.28
CA GLU A 229 -8.15 -1.38 -11.86
C GLU A 229 -7.56 -0.05 -11.40
N LYS A 230 -8.14 0.47 -10.31
CA LYS A 230 -7.64 1.63 -9.60
C LYS A 230 -6.88 1.19 -8.38
N ILE A 231 -5.70 1.77 -8.16
CA ILE A 231 -4.97 1.60 -6.92
C ILE A 231 -5.29 2.79 -6.00
N GLN A 232 -5.78 2.48 -4.81
CA GLN A 232 -6.34 3.43 -3.87
C GLN A 232 -5.61 3.39 -2.54
N SER A 233 -5.57 4.55 -1.87
CA SER A 233 -5.16 4.64 -0.48
C SER A 233 -6.37 4.52 0.44
N ILE A 234 -6.28 3.68 1.48
CA ILE A 234 -7.26 3.61 2.56
C ILE A 234 -6.64 4.00 3.91
N SER A 235 -7.48 4.45 4.82
CA SER A 235 -7.07 4.80 6.18
C SER A 235 -8.07 4.30 7.22
N LYS A 236 -7.64 4.26 8.49
CA LYS A 236 -8.56 4.16 9.63
C LYS A 236 -9.52 5.36 9.65
N LYS A 237 -10.71 5.19 10.24
CA LYS A 237 -11.76 6.24 10.27
C LYS A 237 -11.32 7.59 10.86
N ALA A 238 -10.56 7.57 11.95
CA ALA A 238 -10.10 8.79 12.60
C ALA A 238 -8.96 9.52 11.86
N PHE A 239 -8.44 8.98 10.75
CA PHE A 239 -7.22 9.51 10.12
C PHE A 239 -7.36 10.96 9.65
N LYS A 240 -8.50 11.32 9.05
CA LYS A 240 -8.75 12.69 8.55
C LYS A 240 -8.82 13.72 9.66
N GLU A 241 -9.27 13.31 10.85
CA GLU A 241 -9.34 14.16 12.04
C GLU A 241 -7.97 14.24 12.73
N ASP A 242 -7.28 13.09 12.84
CA ASP A 242 -5.96 12.99 13.48
C ASP A 242 -4.86 13.69 12.64
N TYR A 243 -4.96 13.64 11.29
CA TYR A 243 -3.92 14.05 10.33
C TYR A 243 -4.49 14.78 9.10
N PRO A 244 -5.17 15.92 9.26
CA PRO A 244 -5.92 16.59 8.17
C PRO A 244 -5.06 16.97 6.98
N GLU A 245 -3.82 17.46 7.21
CA GLU A 245 -2.90 17.82 6.11
C GLU A 245 -2.44 16.58 5.34
N ALA A 246 -2.02 15.52 6.03
CA ALA A 246 -1.62 14.27 5.39
C ALA A 246 -2.76 13.65 4.57
N ALA A 247 -3.99 13.70 5.10
CA ALA A 247 -5.17 13.21 4.38
C ALA A 247 -5.44 14.02 3.10
N LYS A 248 -5.26 15.35 3.14
CA LYS A 248 -5.37 16.24 1.97
C LYS A 248 -4.32 15.89 0.92
N TRP A 249 -3.06 15.69 1.32
CA TRP A 249 -1.98 15.35 0.39
C TRP A 249 -2.19 14.00 -0.28
N LEU A 250 -2.53 12.97 0.50
CA LEU A 250 -2.82 11.62 -0.01
C LEU A 250 -4.03 11.59 -0.94
N LYS A 251 -5.04 12.44 -0.69
CA LYS A 251 -6.21 12.56 -1.57
C LYS A 251 -5.83 13.08 -2.96
N ASN A 252 -4.85 13.98 -3.04
CA ASN A 252 -4.43 14.65 -4.27
C ASN A 252 -3.24 13.95 -4.95
N PHE A 253 -2.71 12.89 -4.34
CA PHE A 253 -1.60 12.13 -4.87
C PHE A 253 -1.98 11.36 -6.13
N SER A 254 -1.14 11.46 -7.14
CA SER A 254 -1.15 10.60 -8.32
C SER A 254 0.26 10.47 -8.88
N ILE A 255 0.59 9.33 -9.45
CA ILE A 255 1.89 9.04 -10.05
C ILE A 255 1.67 8.35 -11.39
N SER A 256 2.45 8.73 -12.42
CA SER A 256 2.37 8.07 -13.72
C SER A 256 3.11 6.73 -13.71
N ALA A 257 2.83 5.87 -14.69
CA ALA A 257 3.54 4.59 -14.85
C ALA A 257 5.05 4.79 -14.95
N ASP A 258 5.51 5.74 -15.77
CA ASP A 258 6.94 6.02 -15.95
C ASP A 258 7.60 6.52 -14.66
N GLN A 259 6.89 7.36 -13.90
CA GLN A 259 7.38 7.84 -12.60
C GLN A 259 7.50 6.71 -11.58
N LEU A 260 6.51 5.83 -11.51
CA LEU A 260 6.51 4.68 -10.60
C LEU A 260 7.61 3.69 -10.98
N ALA A 261 7.72 3.32 -12.25
CA ALA A 261 8.78 2.45 -12.75
C ALA A 261 10.17 3.02 -12.47
N SER A 262 10.34 4.33 -12.66
CA SER A 262 11.59 5.03 -12.29
C SER A 262 11.88 4.98 -10.80
N LEU A 263 10.87 5.12 -9.93
CA LEU A 263 11.01 5.01 -8.48
C LEU A 263 11.40 3.60 -8.05
N GLU A 264 10.71 2.58 -8.57
CA GLU A 264 11.02 1.17 -8.33
C GLU A 264 12.45 0.82 -8.78
N SER A 265 12.87 1.32 -9.94
CA SER A 265 14.22 1.13 -10.47
C SER A 265 15.30 1.75 -9.57
N GLU A 266 15.07 2.95 -9.02
CA GLU A 266 16.00 3.58 -8.06
C GLU A 266 16.10 2.77 -6.76
N ILE A 267 14.98 2.24 -6.25
CA ILE A 267 14.94 1.39 -5.06
C ILE A 267 15.73 0.10 -5.31
N ASN A 268 15.44 -0.59 -6.41
CA ASN A 268 16.11 -1.84 -6.79
C ASN A 268 17.62 -1.65 -6.97
N SER A 269 18.02 -0.53 -7.59
CA SER A 269 19.45 -0.20 -7.81
C SER A 269 20.18 0.13 -6.51
N ALA A 270 19.50 0.80 -5.58
CA ALA A 270 20.05 1.16 -4.29
C ALA A 270 20.14 -0.03 -3.31
N LYS A 271 19.34 -1.08 -3.51
CA LYS A 271 19.14 -2.21 -2.60
C LYS A 271 18.77 -1.77 -1.16
N ASP A 272 18.09 -0.64 -1.07
CA ASP A 272 17.67 0.02 0.17
C ASP A 272 16.54 0.99 -0.20
N GLU A 273 15.36 0.78 0.34
CA GLU A 273 14.15 1.50 -0.01
C GLU A 273 14.28 2.99 0.31
N THR A 274 14.76 3.32 1.50
CA THR A 274 14.94 4.70 1.96
C THR A 274 15.93 5.45 1.09
N LYS A 275 17.06 4.83 0.76
CA LYS A 275 18.11 5.43 -0.09
C LYS A 275 17.59 5.61 -1.52
N GLY A 276 16.94 4.60 -2.09
CA GLY A 276 16.37 4.68 -3.45
C GLY A 276 15.33 5.77 -3.57
N VAL A 277 14.41 5.85 -2.61
CA VAL A 277 13.39 6.91 -2.55
C VAL A 277 14.01 8.30 -2.42
N LYS A 278 14.99 8.51 -1.53
CA LYS A 278 15.68 9.79 -1.39
C LYS A 278 16.40 10.22 -2.67
N ASN A 279 17.05 9.28 -3.35
CA ASN A 279 17.67 9.53 -4.65
C ASN A 279 16.62 10.00 -5.66
N TRP A 280 15.48 9.28 -5.74
CA TRP A 280 14.40 9.61 -6.66
C TRP A 280 13.77 10.97 -6.35
N ILE A 281 13.44 11.26 -5.09
CA ILE A 281 12.89 12.56 -4.65
C ILE A 281 13.84 13.69 -5.06
N SER A 282 15.16 13.52 -4.86
CA SER A 282 16.16 14.54 -5.22
C SER A 282 16.14 14.93 -6.70
N LYS A 283 15.84 13.96 -7.58
CA LYS A 283 15.72 14.13 -9.04
C LYS A 283 14.33 14.65 -9.45
N ASN A 284 13.30 14.48 -8.60
CA ASN A 284 11.90 14.75 -8.92
C ASN A 284 11.23 15.78 -7.99
N LYS A 285 12.01 16.71 -7.39
CA LYS A 285 11.55 17.70 -6.39
C LYS A 285 10.28 18.45 -6.80
N LYS A 286 10.22 18.93 -8.05
CA LYS A 286 9.08 19.70 -8.54
C LYS A 286 7.76 18.90 -8.48
N VAL A 287 7.84 17.60 -8.74
CA VAL A 287 6.69 16.70 -8.72
C VAL A 287 6.30 16.41 -7.27
N THR A 288 7.25 15.99 -6.44
CA THR A 288 6.99 15.63 -5.04
C THR A 288 6.50 16.80 -4.20
N GLU A 289 7.06 18.01 -4.40
CA GLU A 289 6.56 19.24 -3.77
C GLU A 289 5.11 19.58 -4.15
N SER A 290 4.65 19.17 -5.35
CA SER A 290 3.27 19.41 -5.76
C SER A 290 2.25 18.58 -4.98
N TRP A 291 2.64 17.42 -4.49
CA TRP A 291 1.76 16.53 -3.74
C TRP A 291 1.54 16.95 -2.29
N VAL A 292 2.50 17.67 -1.70
CA VAL A 292 2.51 18.06 -0.27
C VAL A 292 2.30 19.57 -0.04
N LYS A 293 1.49 20.18 -0.90
CA LYS A 293 1.06 21.61 -0.83
C LYS A 293 -0.24 21.80 -0.08
#